data_16d5f50f5e0e000bc77716c728400862
#
_entry.id   16d5f50f5e0e000bc77716c728400862
#
_cell.length_a   1.000
_cell.length_b   1.000
_cell.length_c   1.000
_cell.angle_alpha   90.00
_cell.angle_beta   90.00
_cell.angle_gamma   90.00
#
_symmetry.space_group_name_H-M   'P 1'
#
loop_
_entity.id
_entity.type
_entity.pdbx_description
1 polymer ?
#
loop_
_entity_poly.entity_id
_entity_poly.type
_entity_poly.pdbx_seq_one_letter_code
_entity_poly.pdbx_strand_id
1 'polypeptide(L)'
;MKKLSSILLILCVLLLGCQRQNPLVYNVNKSDELREYESESEEESRFAESLAQKESMKEAESLAAAEAAVWTKKLPQKTATRVKGIYLTAVTAGSSRMQDIIGHLDETELNAVVIDILGDKGRIEYQMSSPLIDEIGSQEDTIPDLPSLMKTLKEHGIYTIARIVTFRDPYLATVKPEWMNHNADGSVFTDNSGMAWVDPYNRDAWEYKVQVAEQCADAGFDEIQFDYVRFCTERGMNNVVYPEEETQGMDKTDIITEFVRFASDRLAAKNV
;
A
#
# COMPACT_ATOMS: atom_id res chain seq x y z
N MET A 1 16.61 -30.15 -20.00
CA MET A 1 15.87 -31.32 -20.49
C MET A 1 16.35 -32.62 -19.83
N LYS A 2 16.38 -32.77 -18.50
CA LYS A 2 16.80 -34.01 -17.78
C LYS A 2 16.03 -34.28 -16.48
N LYS A 3 14.86 -33.68 -16.26
CA LYS A 3 14.01 -33.88 -15.04
C LYS A 3 12.58 -34.39 -15.32
N LEU A 4 12.23 -34.70 -16.57
CA LEU A 4 10.88 -35.24 -16.89
C LEU A 4 10.89 -36.79 -17.06
N SER A 5 12.02 -37.46 -16.92
CA SER A 5 12.13 -38.92 -17.19
C SER A 5 11.89 -39.81 -15.96
N SER A 6 11.88 -39.24 -14.74
CA SER A 6 11.80 -40.08 -13.51
C SER A 6 10.38 -40.28 -12.98
N ILE A 7 9.41 -39.43 -13.38
CA ILE A 7 8.02 -39.54 -12.93
C ILE A 7 7.21 -40.53 -13.76
N LEU A 8 7.60 -40.78 -15.00
CA LEU A 8 6.88 -41.72 -15.88
C LEU A 8 7.21 -43.20 -15.59
N LEU A 9 8.28 -43.52 -14.84
CA LEU A 9 8.67 -44.89 -14.53
C LEU A 9 7.92 -45.49 -13.33
N ILE A 10 7.35 -44.66 -12.46
CA ILE A 10 6.61 -45.12 -11.26
C ILE A 10 5.16 -45.50 -11.60
N LEU A 11 4.58 -44.94 -12.67
CA LEU A 11 3.19 -45.21 -13.06
C LEU A 11 3.03 -46.52 -13.87
N CYS A 12 4.09 -47.10 -14.41
CA CYS A 12 4.01 -48.33 -15.21
C CYS A 12 4.09 -49.62 -14.39
N VAL A 13 4.42 -49.59 -13.10
CA VAL A 13 4.57 -50.82 -12.26
C VAL A 13 3.23 -51.24 -11.61
N LEU A 14 2.15 -50.43 -11.71
CA LEU A 14 0.86 -50.69 -11.06
C LEU A 14 -0.20 -51.39 -11.96
N LEU A 15 0.15 -51.78 -13.21
CA LEU A 15 -0.83 -52.34 -14.14
C LEU A 15 -0.61 -53.79 -14.56
N LEU A 16 0.28 -54.54 -13.92
CA LEU A 16 0.51 -55.96 -14.25
C LEU A 16 0.34 -56.82 -13.00
N GLY A 17 -0.90 -57.17 -12.66
CA GLY A 17 -1.15 -58.10 -11.56
C GLY A 17 -2.60 -58.52 -11.40
N CYS A 18 -3.31 -58.82 -12.47
CA CYS A 18 -4.58 -59.56 -12.39
C CYS A 18 -4.32 -61.03 -12.70
N GLN A 19 -4.05 -61.83 -11.69
CA GLN A 19 -4.21 -63.28 -11.75
C GLN A 19 -5.27 -63.72 -10.72
N ARG A 20 -6.30 -64.40 -11.23
CA ARG A 20 -7.39 -64.99 -10.45
C ARG A 20 -6.85 -65.92 -9.38
N GLN A 21 -7.33 -65.74 -8.15
CA GLN A 21 -7.30 -66.82 -7.11
C GLN A 21 -8.63 -66.80 -6.35
N ASN A 22 -9.02 -68.01 -5.92
CA ASN A 22 -10.24 -68.47 -5.31
C ASN A 22 -10.78 -67.68 -4.11
N PRO A 23 -12.06 -67.84 -3.74
CA PRO A 23 -12.69 -67.13 -2.63
C PRO A 23 -12.07 -67.56 -1.31
N LEU A 24 -11.26 -66.71 -0.72
CA LEU A 24 -10.74 -66.88 0.61
C LEU A 24 -11.74 -66.39 1.65
N VAL A 25 -11.92 -67.22 2.67
CA VAL A 25 -12.66 -67.01 3.89
C VAL A 25 -12.26 -65.62 4.46
N TYR A 26 -13.27 -64.79 4.62
CA TYR A 26 -13.10 -63.41 5.20
C TYR A 26 -12.69 -63.55 6.66
N ASN A 27 -11.46 -63.21 7.00
CA ASN A 27 -10.98 -63.17 8.35
C ASN A 27 -11.20 -61.78 8.90
N VAL A 28 -12.00 -61.63 9.96
CA VAL A 28 -12.42 -60.37 10.57
C VAL A 28 -11.18 -59.50 10.99
N ASN A 29 -10.06 -60.14 11.30
CA ASN A 29 -8.84 -59.45 11.70
C ASN A 29 -8.18 -58.63 10.55
N LYS A 30 -8.44 -58.97 9.29
CA LYS A 30 -7.81 -58.24 8.17
C LYS A 30 -8.45 -56.90 7.90
N SER A 31 -9.67 -56.68 8.37
CA SER A 31 -10.34 -55.37 8.24
C SER A 31 -9.82 -54.36 9.27
N ASP A 32 -9.37 -54.83 10.41
CA ASP A 32 -8.84 -53.98 11.47
C ASP A 32 -7.40 -53.53 11.13
N GLU A 33 -6.56 -54.45 10.61
CA GLU A 33 -5.23 -54.14 10.11
C GLU A 33 -5.25 -53.17 8.93
N LEU A 34 -6.24 -53.26 8.02
CA LEU A 34 -6.40 -52.31 6.94
C LEU A 34 -6.82 -50.91 7.42
N ARG A 35 -7.70 -50.84 8.42
CA ARG A 35 -8.11 -49.57 9.02
C ARG A 35 -6.96 -48.90 9.79
N GLU A 36 -6.16 -49.67 10.47
CA GLU A 36 -4.97 -49.18 11.19
C GLU A 36 -3.93 -48.64 10.18
N TYR A 37 -3.66 -49.35 9.10
CA TYR A 37 -2.79 -48.90 8.02
C TYR A 37 -3.31 -47.64 7.30
N GLU A 38 -4.63 -47.54 7.03
CA GLU A 38 -5.24 -46.36 6.43
C GLU A 38 -5.15 -45.16 7.38
N SER A 39 -5.32 -45.35 8.69
CA SER A 39 -5.21 -44.28 9.70
C SER A 39 -3.77 -43.79 9.85
N GLU A 40 -2.79 -44.68 9.85
CA GLU A 40 -1.36 -44.30 9.88
C GLU A 40 -0.94 -43.58 8.62
N SER A 41 -1.41 -44.00 7.45
CA SER A 41 -1.13 -43.33 6.16
C SER A 41 -1.75 -41.94 6.08
N GLU A 42 -2.95 -41.73 6.62
CA GLU A 42 -3.56 -40.40 6.73
C GLU A 42 -2.82 -39.48 7.72
N GLU A 43 -2.33 -40.03 8.82
CA GLU A 43 -1.58 -39.30 9.83
C GLU A 43 -0.20 -38.86 9.30
N GLU A 44 0.50 -39.76 8.59
CA GLU A 44 1.74 -39.44 7.90
C GLU A 44 1.55 -38.37 6.80
N SER A 45 0.44 -38.45 6.02
CA SER A 45 0.10 -37.45 5.02
C SER A 45 -0.15 -36.07 5.63
N ARG A 46 -0.94 -36.01 6.71
CA ARG A 46 -1.20 -34.73 7.43
C ARG A 46 0.08 -34.13 8.06
N PHE A 47 0.96 -35.02 8.55
CA PHE A 47 2.24 -34.58 9.10
C PHE A 47 3.16 -34.03 8.01
N ALA A 48 3.22 -34.69 6.85
CA ALA A 48 3.99 -34.22 5.70
C ALA A 48 3.47 -32.87 5.17
N GLU A 49 2.13 -32.70 5.07
CA GLU A 49 1.50 -31.43 4.70
C GLU A 49 1.83 -30.32 5.72
N SER A 50 1.78 -30.62 7.01
CA SER A 50 2.13 -29.67 8.08
C SER A 50 3.59 -29.24 8.02
N LEU A 51 4.50 -30.14 7.69
CA LEU A 51 5.93 -29.83 7.50
C LEU A 51 6.16 -28.96 6.26
N ALA A 52 5.53 -29.31 5.13
CA ALA A 52 5.62 -28.52 3.90
C ALA A 52 5.07 -27.11 4.09
N GLN A 53 4.00 -26.95 4.84
CA GLN A 53 3.40 -25.66 5.18
C GLN A 53 4.32 -24.82 6.09
N LYS A 54 4.98 -25.45 7.07
CA LYS A 54 5.97 -24.77 7.92
C LYS A 54 7.22 -24.35 7.15
N GLU A 55 7.70 -25.18 6.22
CA GLU A 55 8.83 -24.82 5.37
C GLU A 55 8.49 -23.66 4.43
N SER A 56 7.30 -23.69 3.82
CA SER A 56 6.81 -22.59 2.98
C SER A 56 6.66 -21.28 3.75
N MET A 57 6.14 -21.32 4.98
CA MET A 57 6.05 -20.13 5.84
C MET A 57 7.42 -19.58 6.20
N LYS A 58 8.37 -20.45 6.53
CA LYS A 58 9.75 -20.05 6.87
C LYS A 58 10.50 -19.48 5.67
N GLU A 59 10.24 -19.99 4.49
CA GLU A 59 10.79 -19.46 3.24
C GLU A 59 10.21 -18.08 2.92
N ALA A 60 8.88 -17.90 3.09
CA ALA A 60 8.20 -16.61 2.95
C ALA A 60 8.70 -15.57 3.97
N GLU A 61 8.88 -15.95 5.25
CA GLU A 61 9.45 -15.07 6.28
C GLU A 61 10.91 -14.68 5.95
N SER A 62 11.70 -15.63 5.45
CA SER A 62 13.09 -15.36 5.03
C SER A 62 13.15 -14.41 3.84
N LEU A 63 12.24 -14.57 2.87
CA LEU A 63 12.14 -13.69 1.70
C LEU A 63 11.70 -12.28 2.13
N ALA A 64 10.69 -12.17 2.97
CA ALA A 64 10.21 -10.90 3.50
C ALA A 64 11.30 -10.19 4.34
N ALA A 65 12.06 -10.93 5.14
CA ALA A 65 13.19 -10.37 5.90
C ALA A 65 14.33 -9.91 4.99
N ALA A 66 14.62 -10.64 3.91
CA ALA A 66 15.62 -10.26 2.93
C ALA A 66 15.21 -9.00 2.14
N GLU A 67 13.94 -8.91 1.75
CA GLU A 67 13.37 -7.73 1.12
C GLU A 67 13.39 -6.52 2.06
N ALA A 68 12.98 -6.68 3.32
CA ALA A 68 13.05 -5.62 4.32
C ALA A 68 14.49 -5.15 4.57
N ALA A 69 15.48 -6.06 4.56
CA ALA A 69 16.90 -5.71 4.71
C ALA A 69 17.45 -4.93 3.49
N VAL A 70 16.97 -5.25 2.28
CA VAL A 70 17.31 -4.48 1.06
C VAL A 70 16.69 -3.08 1.14
N TRP A 71 15.47 -2.98 1.68
CA TRP A 71 14.75 -1.72 1.86
C TRP A 71 15.45 -0.79 2.83
N THR A 72 15.78 -1.30 4.02
CA THR A 72 16.51 -0.51 5.05
C THR A 72 17.89 -0.02 4.60
N LYS A 73 18.52 -0.71 3.63
CA LYS A 73 19.79 -0.28 3.03
C LYS A 73 19.67 0.85 2.00
N LYS A 74 18.49 1.00 1.37
CA LYS A 74 18.26 2.01 0.33
C LYS A 74 17.79 3.35 0.88
N LEU A 75 17.18 3.36 2.07
CA LEU A 75 16.72 4.60 2.68
C LEU A 75 17.91 5.45 3.13
N PRO A 76 17.95 6.74 2.77
CA PRO A 76 18.94 7.64 3.34
C PRO A 76 18.79 7.61 4.87
N GLN A 77 19.92 7.43 5.58
CA GLN A 77 19.94 7.44 7.04
C GLN A 77 19.75 8.89 7.51
N LYS A 78 18.51 9.40 7.44
CA LYS A 78 18.18 10.66 8.10
C LYS A 78 18.22 10.47 9.60
N THR A 79 18.87 11.37 10.29
CA THR A 79 18.75 11.45 11.75
C THR A 79 17.30 11.76 12.09
N ALA A 80 16.68 10.90 12.90
CA ALA A 80 15.30 11.10 13.31
C ALA A 80 15.16 12.43 14.06
N THR A 81 14.31 13.32 13.56
CA THR A 81 13.99 14.58 14.21
C THR A 81 12.87 14.35 15.24
N ARG A 82 13.09 14.78 16.47
CA ARG A 82 12.04 14.74 17.50
C ARG A 82 11.07 15.89 17.28
N VAL A 83 9.95 15.58 16.62
CA VAL A 83 8.94 16.55 16.24
C VAL A 83 7.90 16.73 17.34
N LYS A 84 7.63 17.99 17.69
CA LYS A 84 6.45 18.44 18.45
C LYS A 84 5.74 19.49 17.60
N GLY A 85 4.75 19.07 16.81
CA GLY A 85 4.15 19.89 15.78
C GLY A 85 2.68 20.21 16.01
N ILE A 86 2.21 21.18 15.26
CA ILE A 86 0.80 21.51 15.11
C ILE A 86 0.36 21.34 13.66
N TYR A 87 -0.90 20.96 13.48
CA TYR A 87 -1.53 20.87 12.17
C TYR A 87 -2.13 22.20 11.76
N LEU A 88 -1.90 22.59 10.51
CA LEU A 88 -2.42 23.82 9.90
C LEU A 88 -3.18 23.48 8.61
N THR A 89 -4.39 24.03 8.49
CA THR A 89 -5.05 24.06 7.19
C THR A 89 -4.29 24.98 6.23
N ALA A 90 -4.40 24.75 4.94
CA ALA A 90 -3.82 25.63 3.92
C ALA A 90 -4.29 27.10 4.06
N VAL A 91 -5.56 27.30 4.38
CA VAL A 91 -6.12 28.64 4.65
C VAL A 91 -5.39 29.34 5.79
N THR A 92 -5.05 28.62 6.85
CA THR A 92 -4.28 29.17 7.96
C THR A 92 -2.85 29.48 7.53
N ALA A 93 -2.20 28.54 6.84
CA ALA A 93 -0.82 28.68 6.36
C ALA A 93 -0.66 29.85 5.36
N GLY A 94 -1.66 30.05 4.49
CA GLY A 94 -1.68 31.17 3.52
C GLY A 94 -2.15 32.52 4.09
N SER A 95 -2.49 32.60 5.38
CA SER A 95 -3.03 33.81 5.99
C SER A 95 -2.04 34.55 6.88
N SER A 96 -2.35 35.82 7.24
CA SER A 96 -1.56 36.61 8.18
C SER A 96 -1.46 36.00 9.59
N ARG A 97 -2.36 35.05 9.96
CA ARG A 97 -2.30 34.30 11.22
C ARG A 97 -1.00 33.49 11.36
N MET A 98 -0.34 33.21 10.25
CA MET A 98 0.90 32.43 10.27
C MET A 98 2.01 33.13 11.07
N GLN A 99 2.04 34.48 11.09
CA GLN A 99 3.00 35.23 11.89
C GLN A 99 2.79 35.01 13.40
N ASP A 100 1.55 35.02 13.86
CA ASP A 100 1.22 34.75 15.27
C ASP A 100 1.58 33.32 15.65
N ILE A 101 1.33 32.37 14.75
CA ILE A 101 1.68 30.95 14.94
C ILE A 101 3.19 30.76 15.05
N ILE A 102 3.99 31.39 14.20
CA ILE A 102 5.45 31.36 14.25
C ILE A 102 5.94 31.95 15.58
N GLY A 103 5.37 33.06 16.02
CA GLY A 103 5.68 33.63 17.34
C GLY A 103 5.42 32.66 18.49
N HIS A 104 4.30 31.92 18.44
CA HIS A 104 3.99 30.89 19.45
C HIS A 104 4.94 29.68 19.39
N LEU A 105 5.36 29.28 18.18
CA LEU A 105 6.35 28.21 18.02
C LEU A 105 7.69 28.63 18.65
N ASP A 106 8.14 29.88 18.43
CA ASP A 106 9.38 30.39 18.99
C ASP A 106 9.38 30.50 20.52
N GLU A 107 8.22 30.72 21.13
CA GLU A 107 8.04 30.86 22.57
C GLU A 107 7.78 29.56 23.32
N THR A 108 7.64 28.43 22.60
CA THR A 108 7.26 27.13 23.17
C THR A 108 8.26 26.02 22.79
N GLU A 109 7.96 24.80 23.24
CA GLU A 109 8.70 23.60 22.85
C GLU A 109 8.24 23.01 21.49
N LEU A 110 7.28 23.64 20.83
CA LEU A 110 6.84 23.25 19.49
C LEU A 110 7.91 23.62 18.46
N ASN A 111 8.17 22.71 17.53
CA ASN A 111 9.25 22.85 16.57
C ASN A 111 8.88 22.42 15.15
N ALA A 112 7.58 22.17 14.90
CA ALA A 112 7.15 21.70 13.59
C ALA A 112 5.73 22.13 13.25
N VAL A 113 5.46 22.15 11.94
CA VAL A 113 4.11 22.34 11.38
C VAL A 113 3.80 21.26 10.36
N VAL A 114 2.58 20.73 10.40
CA VAL A 114 2.00 19.93 9.32
C VAL A 114 1.06 20.84 8.54
N ILE A 115 1.29 20.99 7.24
CA ILE A 115 0.50 21.86 6.37
C ILE A 115 -0.24 20.99 5.34
N ASP A 116 -1.56 21.20 5.21
CA ASP A 116 -2.33 20.59 4.13
C ASP A 116 -1.88 21.15 2.78
N ILE A 117 -1.35 20.26 1.93
CA ILE A 117 -0.96 20.62 0.57
C ILE A 117 -1.87 19.99 -0.47
N LEU A 118 -2.29 18.75 -0.26
CA LEU A 118 -3.39 18.12 -1.00
C LEU A 118 -4.43 17.67 0.02
N GLY A 119 -5.46 18.48 0.20
CA GLY A 119 -6.44 18.31 1.26
C GLY A 119 -7.57 17.34 0.93
N ASP A 120 -8.54 17.21 1.86
CA ASP A 120 -9.67 16.26 1.78
C ASP A 120 -10.62 16.51 0.60
N LYS A 121 -10.55 17.68 -0.05
CA LYS A 121 -11.32 18.01 -1.25
C LYS A 121 -10.65 17.59 -2.55
N GLY A 122 -9.44 17.01 -2.49
CA GLY A 122 -8.66 16.67 -3.67
C GLY A 122 -8.05 17.88 -4.38
N ARG A 123 -7.90 19.03 -3.68
CA ARG A 123 -7.30 20.24 -4.24
C ARG A 123 -5.89 20.42 -3.72
N ILE A 124 -4.99 20.80 -4.64
CA ILE A 124 -3.63 21.24 -4.31
C ILE A 124 -3.69 22.71 -3.95
N GLU A 125 -3.15 23.06 -2.81
CA GLU A 125 -3.41 24.35 -2.15
C GLU A 125 -2.40 25.46 -2.54
N TYR A 126 -1.47 25.16 -3.47
CA TYR A 126 -0.57 26.15 -4.08
C TYR A 126 -0.22 25.79 -5.52
N GLN A 127 0.35 26.72 -6.26
CA GLN A 127 0.70 26.50 -7.67
C GLN A 127 1.94 25.62 -7.79
N MET A 128 1.81 24.50 -8.48
CA MET A 128 2.88 23.56 -8.85
C MET A 128 3.01 23.51 -10.36
N SER A 129 4.11 22.99 -10.88
CA SER A 129 4.28 22.81 -12.32
C SER A 129 4.73 21.38 -12.62
N SER A 130 3.81 20.61 -13.20
CA SER A 130 4.08 19.28 -13.77
C SER A 130 3.01 19.01 -14.83
N PRO A 131 3.35 18.38 -15.96
CA PRO A 131 2.39 18.11 -17.03
C PRO A 131 1.13 17.37 -16.56
N LEU A 132 1.29 16.39 -15.66
CA LEU A 132 0.17 15.61 -15.13
C LEU A 132 -0.69 16.43 -14.14
N ILE A 133 -0.06 17.23 -13.29
CA ILE A 133 -0.77 18.11 -12.36
C ILE A 133 -1.55 19.18 -13.13
N ASP A 134 -0.95 19.74 -14.16
CA ASP A 134 -1.58 20.74 -15.03
C ASP A 134 -2.75 20.14 -15.83
N GLU A 135 -2.61 18.90 -16.32
CA GLU A 135 -3.70 18.16 -16.99
C GLU A 135 -4.89 17.92 -16.06
N ILE A 136 -4.64 17.52 -14.82
CA ILE A 136 -5.68 17.26 -13.81
C ILE A 136 -6.35 18.58 -13.36
N GLY A 137 -5.61 19.67 -13.27
CA GLY A 137 -6.12 20.99 -12.95
C GLY A 137 -6.66 21.11 -11.53
N SER A 138 -6.10 20.37 -10.58
CA SER A 138 -6.54 20.34 -9.18
C SER A 138 -6.05 21.55 -8.36
N GLN A 139 -5.23 22.42 -8.91
CA GLN A 139 -4.52 23.47 -8.20
C GLN A 139 -5.46 24.63 -7.80
N GLU A 140 -5.27 25.13 -6.59
CA GLU A 140 -5.84 26.35 -6.05
C GLU A 140 -4.72 27.29 -5.56
N ASP A 141 -5.04 28.55 -5.28
CA ASP A 141 -4.07 29.54 -4.80
C ASP A 141 -4.33 29.91 -3.34
N THR A 142 -4.57 28.88 -2.50
CA THR A 142 -4.86 29.07 -1.06
C THR A 142 -3.62 29.52 -0.29
N ILE A 143 -2.43 29.06 -0.71
CA ILE A 143 -1.12 29.50 -0.20
C ILE A 143 -0.39 30.23 -1.34
N PRO A 144 -0.66 31.53 -1.55
CA PRO A 144 -0.21 32.23 -2.76
C PRO A 144 1.30 32.46 -2.84
N ASP A 145 1.99 32.47 -1.70
CA ASP A 145 3.46 32.64 -1.63
C ASP A 145 4.09 31.58 -0.73
N LEU A 146 3.99 30.31 -1.17
CA LEU A 146 4.62 29.19 -0.46
C LEU A 146 6.14 29.38 -0.33
N PRO A 147 6.90 29.85 -1.34
CA PRO A 147 8.33 30.05 -1.19
C PRO A 147 8.71 30.99 -0.05
N SER A 148 7.98 32.11 0.12
CA SER A 148 8.21 33.06 1.22
C SER A 148 7.87 32.45 2.57
N LEU A 149 6.78 31.68 2.65
CA LEU A 149 6.39 30.96 3.86
C LEU A 149 7.48 29.95 4.26
N MET A 150 7.93 29.12 3.32
CA MET A 150 8.97 28.11 3.57
C MET A 150 10.29 28.72 4.00
N LYS A 151 10.67 29.84 3.40
CA LYS A 151 11.84 30.61 3.80
C LYS A 151 11.73 31.08 5.27
N THR A 152 10.60 31.68 5.63
CA THR A 152 10.34 32.16 7.00
C THR A 152 10.37 31.00 8.00
N LEU A 153 9.70 29.89 7.72
CA LEU A 153 9.71 28.71 8.60
C LEU A 153 11.12 28.17 8.83
N LYS A 154 11.95 28.14 7.79
CA LYS A 154 13.34 27.71 7.88
C LYS A 154 14.21 28.69 8.70
N GLU A 155 14.00 30.00 8.54
CA GLU A 155 14.71 31.03 9.32
C GLU A 155 14.43 30.89 10.82
N HIS A 156 13.21 30.42 11.19
CA HIS A 156 12.83 30.12 12.57
C HIS A 156 13.18 28.69 13.02
N GLY A 157 13.84 27.88 12.17
CA GLY A 157 14.22 26.50 12.49
C GLY A 157 13.03 25.53 12.65
N ILE A 158 11.90 25.86 12.06
CA ILE A 158 10.66 25.08 12.16
C ILE A 158 10.70 23.94 11.13
N TYR A 159 10.50 22.71 11.59
CA TYR A 159 10.40 21.52 10.77
C TYR A 159 9.06 21.48 10.02
N THR A 160 9.09 21.21 8.74
CA THR A 160 7.91 21.34 7.86
C THR A 160 7.48 20.00 7.28
N ILE A 161 6.20 19.65 7.45
CA ILE A 161 5.60 18.42 6.98
C ILE A 161 4.49 18.75 5.99
N ALA A 162 4.60 18.28 4.74
CA ALA A 162 3.51 18.40 3.76
C ALA A 162 2.56 17.22 3.90
N ARG A 163 1.27 17.49 4.21
CA ARG A 163 0.24 16.46 4.23
C ARG A 163 -0.42 16.33 2.87
N ILE A 164 -0.51 15.08 2.39
CA ILE A 164 -1.10 14.70 1.10
C ILE A 164 -2.14 13.61 1.32
N VAL A 165 -3.41 13.93 1.07
CA VAL A 165 -4.49 12.94 1.04
C VAL A 165 -4.35 12.06 -0.20
N THR A 166 -4.23 10.75 0.00
CA THR A 166 -3.83 9.80 -1.04
C THR A 166 -5.03 9.19 -1.78
N PHE A 167 -5.73 8.25 -1.13
CA PHE A 167 -6.78 7.47 -1.80
C PHE A 167 -8.22 7.98 -1.55
N ARG A 168 -8.41 9.07 -0.83
CA ARG A 168 -9.70 9.73 -0.68
C ARG A 168 -9.67 11.05 -1.44
N ASP A 169 -10.21 11.08 -2.66
CA ASP A 169 -10.08 12.24 -3.54
C ASP A 169 -11.35 12.48 -4.37
N PRO A 170 -12.28 13.31 -3.89
CA PRO A 170 -13.51 13.59 -4.59
C PRO A 170 -13.31 14.42 -5.86
N TYR A 171 -12.22 15.20 -5.97
CA TYR A 171 -11.95 15.98 -7.17
C TYR A 171 -11.53 15.08 -8.34
N LEU A 172 -10.67 14.11 -8.10
CA LEU A 172 -10.27 13.14 -9.14
C LEU A 172 -11.49 12.41 -9.72
N ALA A 173 -12.51 12.15 -8.93
CA ALA A 173 -13.75 11.54 -9.43
C ALA A 173 -14.44 12.38 -10.51
N THR A 174 -14.18 13.67 -10.59
CA THR A 174 -14.78 14.58 -11.59
C THR A 174 -13.97 14.67 -12.88
N VAL A 175 -12.65 14.41 -12.82
CA VAL A 175 -11.73 14.61 -13.95
C VAL A 175 -11.10 13.31 -14.44
N LYS A 176 -10.97 12.31 -13.57
CA LYS A 176 -10.42 10.98 -13.83
C LYS A 176 -11.29 9.90 -13.18
N PRO A 177 -12.60 9.80 -13.53
CA PRO A 177 -13.50 8.83 -12.92
C PRO A 177 -13.00 7.39 -13.09
N GLU A 178 -12.26 7.08 -14.15
CA GLU A 178 -11.65 5.78 -14.41
C GLU A 178 -10.54 5.38 -13.43
N TRP A 179 -10.06 6.30 -12.59
CA TRP A 179 -9.08 6.02 -11.53
C TRP A 179 -9.72 5.70 -10.18
N MET A 180 -11.06 5.74 -10.13
CA MET A 180 -11.78 5.61 -8.86
C MET A 180 -12.22 4.18 -8.61
N ASN A 181 -12.53 3.86 -7.35
CA ASN A 181 -13.23 2.63 -7.02
C ASN A 181 -14.63 2.62 -7.68
N HIS A 182 -15.00 1.51 -8.32
CA HIS A 182 -16.31 1.35 -8.97
C HIS A 182 -17.13 0.27 -8.29
N ASN A 183 -18.42 0.55 -8.12
CA ASN A 183 -19.41 -0.44 -7.74
C ASN A 183 -19.67 -1.42 -8.89
N ALA A 184 -20.28 -2.57 -8.60
CA ALA A 184 -20.62 -3.59 -9.60
C ALA A 184 -21.55 -3.09 -10.72
N ASP A 185 -22.27 -1.98 -10.50
CA ASP A 185 -23.12 -1.34 -11.51
C ASP A 185 -22.37 -0.30 -12.37
N GLY A 186 -21.06 -0.14 -12.16
CA GLY A 186 -20.20 0.79 -12.88
C GLY A 186 -20.22 2.22 -12.33
N SER A 187 -20.98 2.52 -11.29
CA SER A 187 -20.95 3.84 -10.65
C SER A 187 -19.69 4.02 -9.78
N VAL A 188 -19.19 5.25 -9.69
CA VAL A 188 -18.10 5.59 -8.77
C VAL A 188 -18.55 5.38 -7.33
N PHE A 189 -17.72 4.68 -6.55
CA PHE A 189 -17.97 4.48 -5.13
C PHE A 189 -17.73 5.76 -4.34
N THR A 190 -18.65 6.05 -3.41
CA THR A 190 -18.48 7.11 -2.41
C THR A 190 -18.72 6.58 -1.00
N ASP A 191 -17.99 7.14 -0.03
CA ASP A 191 -18.20 6.85 1.39
C ASP A 191 -19.51 7.49 1.93
N ASN A 192 -19.85 7.22 3.20
CA ASN A 192 -21.07 7.74 3.83
C ASN A 192 -21.10 9.28 3.91
N SER A 193 -19.95 9.94 3.74
CA SER A 193 -19.84 11.40 3.67
C SER A 193 -19.94 11.93 2.23
N GLY A 194 -20.17 11.05 1.26
CA GLY A 194 -20.24 11.38 -0.16
C GLY A 194 -18.88 11.61 -0.83
N MET A 195 -17.78 11.23 -0.17
CA MET A 195 -16.44 11.40 -0.72
C MET A 195 -16.04 10.19 -1.56
N ALA A 196 -15.57 10.44 -2.77
CA ALA A 196 -15.06 9.39 -3.66
C ALA A 196 -13.66 8.92 -3.25
N TRP A 197 -13.36 7.67 -3.57
CA TRP A 197 -12.10 7.02 -3.25
C TRP A 197 -11.42 6.50 -4.51
N VAL A 198 -10.15 6.81 -4.63
CA VAL A 198 -9.26 6.31 -5.69
C VAL A 198 -9.08 4.79 -5.53
N ASP A 199 -9.02 4.09 -6.65
CA ASP A 199 -8.64 2.69 -6.66
C ASP A 199 -7.13 2.55 -6.36
N PRO A 200 -6.75 1.90 -5.25
CA PRO A 200 -5.34 1.72 -4.93
C PRO A 200 -4.56 0.86 -5.94
N TYR A 201 -5.23 0.10 -6.81
CA TYR A 201 -4.57 -0.63 -7.88
C TYR A 201 -4.22 0.25 -9.10
N ASN A 202 -4.79 1.45 -9.19
CA ASN A 202 -4.51 2.37 -10.29
C ASN A 202 -3.15 3.05 -10.17
N ARG A 203 -2.19 2.68 -11.05
CA ARG A 203 -0.82 3.18 -11.03
C ARG A 203 -0.68 4.63 -11.50
N ASP A 204 -1.55 5.11 -12.38
CA ASP A 204 -1.54 6.50 -12.86
C ASP A 204 -1.93 7.46 -11.72
N ALA A 205 -2.86 7.04 -10.87
CA ALA A 205 -3.20 7.78 -9.65
C ALA A 205 -2.00 7.86 -8.67
N TRP A 206 -1.19 6.80 -8.57
CA TRP A 206 0.04 6.84 -7.76
C TRP A 206 1.02 7.87 -8.29
N GLU A 207 1.24 7.85 -9.61
CA GLU A 207 2.15 8.79 -10.27
C GLU A 207 1.75 10.24 -9.96
N TYR A 208 0.45 10.57 -10.07
CA TYR A 208 -0.06 11.88 -9.70
C TYR A 208 0.23 12.24 -8.24
N LYS A 209 -0.11 11.36 -7.29
CA LYS A 209 0.09 11.63 -5.85
C LYS A 209 1.57 11.80 -5.51
N VAL A 210 2.44 11.00 -6.12
CA VAL A 210 3.88 11.08 -5.88
C VAL A 210 4.49 12.30 -6.55
N GLN A 211 4.03 12.73 -7.75
CA GLN A 211 4.48 13.99 -8.33
C GLN A 211 4.12 15.21 -7.47
N VAL A 212 2.93 15.23 -6.85
CA VAL A 212 2.59 16.26 -5.86
C VAL A 212 3.58 16.25 -4.69
N ALA A 213 3.92 15.07 -4.17
CA ALA A 213 4.89 14.91 -3.09
C ALA A 213 6.31 15.38 -3.49
N GLU A 214 6.74 15.06 -4.71
CA GLU A 214 8.03 15.50 -5.26
C GLU A 214 8.10 17.04 -5.39
N GLN A 215 7.01 17.67 -5.80
CA GLN A 215 6.91 19.15 -5.86
C GLN A 215 6.99 19.77 -4.44
N CYS A 216 6.40 19.12 -3.42
CA CYS A 216 6.56 19.55 -2.03
C CYS A 216 8.01 19.42 -1.56
N ALA A 217 8.70 18.33 -1.91
CA ALA A 217 10.12 18.16 -1.62
C ALA A 217 10.98 19.26 -2.27
N ASP A 218 10.70 19.58 -3.53
CA ASP A 218 11.39 20.65 -4.27
C ASP A 218 11.09 22.04 -3.69
N ALA A 219 9.89 22.26 -3.13
CA ALA A 219 9.54 23.46 -2.41
C ALA A 219 10.24 23.58 -1.03
N GLY A 220 10.88 22.50 -0.59
CA GLY A 220 11.73 22.48 0.60
C GLY A 220 11.07 21.98 1.86
N PHE A 221 9.97 21.25 1.79
CA PHE A 221 9.44 20.52 2.93
C PHE A 221 10.46 19.47 3.42
N ASP A 222 10.53 19.28 4.74
CA ASP A 222 11.44 18.34 5.37
C ASP A 222 10.91 16.92 5.37
N GLU A 223 9.57 16.75 5.31
CA GLU A 223 8.88 15.47 5.38
C GLU A 223 7.58 15.49 4.57
N ILE A 224 7.21 14.34 4.01
CA ILE A 224 5.92 14.12 3.37
C ILE A 224 5.09 13.15 4.22
N GLN A 225 3.89 13.58 4.58
CA GLN A 225 2.90 12.75 5.25
C GLN A 225 1.80 12.34 4.26
N PHE A 226 1.84 11.10 3.79
CA PHE A 226 0.71 10.54 3.06
C PHE A 226 -0.38 10.12 4.05
N ASP A 227 -1.58 10.68 3.90
CA ASP A 227 -2.75 10.32 4.67
C ASP A 227 -3.75 9.53 3.80
N TYR A 228 -4.67 8.80 4.42
CA TYR A 228 -5.62 7.92 3.74
C TYR A 228 -4.95 6.87 2.82
N VAL A 229 -3.79 6.34 3.23
CA VAL A 229 -3.08 5.26 2.54
C VAL A 229 -3.72 3.92 2.92
N ARG A 230 -4.94 3.72 2.46
CA ARG A 230 -5.77 2.55 2.76
C ARG A 230 -6.97 2.44 1.84
N PHE A 231 -7.56 1.27 1.78
CA PHE A 231 -8.92 1.12 1.26
C PHE A 231 -9.93 1.78 2.21
N CYS A 232 -11.07 2.22 1.67
CA CYS A 232 -12.20 2.62 2.50
C CYS A 232 -12.67 1.41 3.34
N THR A 233 -13.06 1.66 4.60
CA THR A 233 -13.48 0.59 5.53
C THR A 233 -15.00 0.56 5.74
N GLU A 234 -15.75 1.36 5.01
CA GLU A 234 -17.19 1.44 5.15
C GLU A 234 -17.92 0.29 4.42
N ARG A 235 -19.13 -0.02 4.84
CA ARG A 235 -19.91 -1.16 4.34
C ARG A 235 -20.13 -1.14 2.82
N GLY A 236 -20.23 0.04 2.21
CA GLY A 236 -20.39 0.21 0.77
C GLY A 236 -19.26 -0.41 -0.05
N MET A 237 -18.07 -0.57 0.52
CA MET A 237 -16.93 -1.23 -0.14
C MET A 237 -17.17 -2.69 -0.51
N ASN A 238 -18.15 -3.36 0.07
CA ASN A 238 -18.53 -4.72 -0.33
C ASN A 238 -19.13 -4.79 -1.75
N ASN A 239 -19.57 -3.65 -2.28
CA ASN A 239 -20.11 -3.55 -3.64
C ASN A 239 -19.05 -3.17 -4.68
N VAL A 240 -17.85 -2.78 -4.23
CA VAL A 240 -16.74 -2.40 -5.11
C VAL A 240 -16.12 -3.66 -5.71
N VAL A 241 -15.90 -3.62 -7.02
CA VAL A 241 -15.33 -4.73 -7.80
C VAL A 241 -13.94 -4.32 -8.28
N TYR A 242 -12.99 -5.22 -8.13
CA TYR A 242 -11.62 -5.08 -8.66
C TYR A 242 -11.40 -6.18 -9.70
N PRO A 243 -11.32 -5.85 -11.00
CA PRO A 243 -11.03 -6.83 -12.05
C PRO A 243 -9.66 -7.50 -11.83
N GLU A 244 -9.55 -8.79 -12.17
CA GLU A 244 -8.31 -9.56 -11.96
C GLU A 244 -7.13 -8.98 -12.77
N GLU A 245 -7.39 -8.44 -13.94
CA GLU A 245 -6.41 -7.75 -14.79
C GLU A 245 -5.84 -6.47 -14.11
N GLU A 246 -6.60 -5.81 -13.25
CA GLU A 246 -6.14 -4.62 -12.49
C GLU A 246 -5.37 -5.04 -11.25
N THR A 247 -5.88 -6.03 -10.52
CA THR A 247 -5.24 -6.52 -9.28
C THR A 247 -3.95 -7.29 -9.54
N GLN A 248 -3.83 -7.94 -10.71
CA GLN A 248 -2.68 -8.81 -11.06
C GLN A 248 -2.39 -9.87 -9.99
N GLY A 249 -3.44 -10.33 -9.30
CA GLY A 249 -3.35 -11.32 -8.23
C GLY A 249 -2.83 -10.77 -6.89
N MET A 250 -2.58 -9.47 -6.77
CA MET A 250 -2.17 -8.85 -5.50
C MET A 250 -3.36 -8.65 -4.58
N ASP A 251 -3.16 -8.92 -3.30
CA ASP A 251 -4.14 -8.59 -2.29
C ASP A 251 -4.10 -7.09 -1.89
N LYS A 252 -5.07 -6.69 -1.04
CA LYS A 252 -5.18 -5.29 -0.59
C LYS A 252 -3.99 -4.82 0.25
N THR A 253 -3.33 -5.70 0.95
CA THR A 253 -2.14 -5.38 1.75
C THR A 253 -0.93 -5.20 0.87
N ASP A 254 -0.77 -6.07 -0.12
CA ASP A 254 0.33 -6.04 -1.06
C ASP A 254 0.33 -4.75 -1.87
N ILE A 255 -0.81 -4.36 -2.43
CA ILE A 255 -0.91 -3.15 -3.26
C ILE A 255 -0.63 -1.87 -2.45
N ILE A 256 -1.11 -1.78 -1.20
CA ILE A 256 -0.79 -0.65 -0.33
C ILE A 256 0.71 -0.64 0.01
N THR A 257 1.29 -1.80 0.27
CA THR A 257 2.73 -1.94 0.53
C THR A 257 3.55 -1.49 -0.67
N GLU A 258 3.15 -1.87 -1.88
CA GLU A 258 3.79 -1.43 -3.11
C GLU A 258 3.68 0.08 -3.34
N PHE A 259 2.51 0.68 -3.07
CA PHE A 259 2.39 2.14 -3.14
C PHE A 259 3.39 2.82 -2.20
N VAL A 260 3.47 2.36 -0.95
CA VAL A 260 4.42 2.94 0.03
C VAL A 260 5.86 2.79 -0.44
N ARG A 261 6.23 1.64 -1.02
CA ARG A 261 7.57 1.43 -1.61
C ARG A 261 7.81 2.40 -2.76
N PHE A 262 6.89 2.47 -3.71
CA PHE A 262 6.97 3.35 -4.87
C PHE A 262 7.18 4.81 -4.46
N ALA A 263 6.35 5.31 -3.54
CA ALA A 263 6.44 6.68 -3.04
C ALA A 263 7.77 6.94 -2.30
N SER A 264 8.17 6.01 -1.44
CA SER A 264 9.41 6.13 -0.66
C SER A 264 10.66 6.10 -1.54
N ASP A 265 10.72 5.21 -2.54
CA ASP A 265 11.86 5.15 -3.47
C ASP A 265 12.02 6.45 -4.28
N ARG A 266 10.90 7.06 -4.70
CA ARG A 266 10.88 8.34 -5.43
C ARG A 266 11.34 9.50 -4.54
N LEU A 267 10.84 9.58 -3.31
CA LEU A 267 11.15 10.64 -2.36
C LEU A 267 12.56 10.51 -1.76
N ALA A 268 13.07 9.31 -1.60
CA ALA A 268 14.45 9.07 -1.18
C ALA A 268 15.48 9.74 -2.12
N ALA A 269 15.18 9.81 -3.41
CA ALA A 269 16.02 10.52 -4.39
C ALA A 269 16.04 12.05 -4.17
N LYS A 270 15.04 12.59 -3.45
CA LYS A 270 14.89 14.00 -3.07
C LYS A 270 15.40 14.31 -1.66
N ASN A 271 15.88 13.31 -0.91
CA ASN A 271 16.25 13.38 0.51
C ASN A 271 15.11 13.80 1.45
N VAL A 272 13.90 13.37 1.16
CA VAL A 272 12.70 13.63 1.96
C VAL A 272 12.12 12.31 2.48
#